data_4dc2798b9387af6cbfe70e67a903d057
#
_entry.id   4dc2798b9387af6cbfe70e67a903d057
#
_cell.length_a   1.000
_cell.length_b   1.000
_cell.length_c   1.000
_cell.angle_alpha   90.00
_cell.angle_beta   90.00
_cell.angle_gamma   90.00
#
_symmetry.space_group_name_H-M   'P 1'
#
loop_
_entity.id
_entity.type
_entity.pdbx_description
1 polymer ?
#
loop_
_entity_poly.entity_id
_entity_poly.type
_entity_poly.pdbx_seq_one_letter_code
_entity_poly.pdbx_strand_id
1 'polypeptide(L)'
;ASDVYKRQDEERSFLCMMTKNGIIKRTALDQYDHIRKNGIIAINLDEGDELCWVDITDGNRKLVAATHDGMSICFEESDARLIGRTARGVKAITLSEGDYVVGFVAEHEGVKLLTVSETGYGRKSEFSDYRVQSRGGKGLLNYRVEKFGKVANIAAVTEENDVVMTVSYTHL
;
A
#
# COMPACT_ATOMS: atom_id res chain seq x y z
N ALA A 1 -1.06 41.64 -3.95
CA ALA A 1 -2.26 40.97 -3.36
C ALA A 1 -2.71 39.74 -4.14
N SER A 2 -2.08 39.39 -5.30
CA SER A 2 -2.45 38.24 -6.12
C SER A 2 -1.66 36.95 -5.80
N ASP A 3 -0.58 37.05 -5.05
CA ASP A 3 0.31 35.89 -4.80
C ASP A 3 -0.07 35.08 -3.54
N VAL A 4 -0.93 35.62 -2.69
CA VAL A 4 -1.40 34.93 -1.48
C VAL A 4 -2.52 33.93 -1.80
N TYR A 5 -3.32 34.18 -2.86
CA TYR A 5 -4.41 33.28 -3.25
C TYR A 5 -3.96 32.09 -4.12
N LYS A 6 -2.78 32.16 -4.75
CA LYS A 6 -2.23 31.04 -5.55
C LYS A 6 -1.61 29.90 -4.71
N ARG A 7 -1.38 30.08 -3.42
CA ARG A 7 -0.86 29.02 -2.53
C ARG A 7 -1.93 28.16 -1.87
N GLN A 8 -3.20 28.38 -2.14
CA GLN A 8 -4.28 27.58 -1.55
C GLN A 8 -4.71 26.36 -2.39
N ASP A 9 -4.24 26.28 -3.64
CA ASP A 9 -4.46 25.14 -4.54
C ASP A 9 -3.17 24.32 -4.81
N GLU A 10 -2.12 24.47 -4.00
CA GLU A 10 -1.04 23.48 -3.98
C GLU A 10 -1.65 22.18 -3.47
N GLU A 11 -1.84 21.24 -4.38
CA GLU A 11 -2.34 19.90 -4.16
C GLU A 11 -1.72 19.34 -2.87
N ARG A 12 -2.56 19.16 -1.85
CA ARG A 12 -2.11 18.56 -0.59
C ARG A 12 -1.68 17.14 -0.89
N SER A 13 -0.40 16.88 -0.85
CA SER A 13 0.18 15.56 -0.99
C SER A 13 0.26 14.86 0.36
N PHE A 14 0.00 13.58 0.35
CA PHE A 14 0.03 12.72 1.53
C PHE A 14 1.01 11.58 1.31
N LEU A 15 1.70 11.21 2.36
CA LEU A 15 2.53 10.02 2.40
C LEU A 15 1.71 8.89 3.02
N CYS A 16 1.39 7.88 2.21
CA CYS A 16 0.75 6.64 2.62
C CYS A 16 1.81 5.57 2.84
N MET A 17 1.84 5.00 4.03
CA MET A 17 2.79 3.96 4.43
C MET A 17 2.04 2.72 4.86
N MET A 18 2.46 1.54 4.38
CA MET A 18 1.87 0.26 4.72
C MET A 18 2.92 -0.66 5.34
N THR A 19 2.55 -1.30 6.44
CA THR A 19 3.40 -2.28 7.11
C THR A 19 3.05 -3.72 6.73
N LYS A 20 3.98 -4.62 6.98
CA LYS A 20 3.82 -6.05 6.78
C LYS A 20 2.63 -6.63 7.55
N ASN A 21 2.39 -6.13 8.76
CA ASN A 21 1.29 -6.58 9.61
C ASN A 21 -0.06 -5.87 9.33
N GLY A 22 -0.16 -5.12 8.22
CA GLY A 22 -1.42 -4.55 7.76
C GLY A 22 -1.83 -3.25 8.45
N ILE A 23 -0.87 -2.49 8.93
CA ILE A 23 -1.09 -1.14 9.46
C ILE A 23 -0.83 -0.13 8.34
N ILE A 24 -1.77 0.80 8.14
CA ILE A 24 -1.63 1.93 7.24
C ILE A 24 -1.50 3.23 8.02
N LYS A 25 -0.64 4.11 7.55
CA LYS A 25 -0.50 5.46 8.05
C LYS A 25 -0.54 6.46 6.90
N ARG A 26 -1.40 7.47 7.02
CA ARG A 26 -1.45 8.61 6.11
C ARG A 26 -1.05 9.88 6.85
N THR A 27 -0.06 10.58 6.35
CA THR A 27 0.48 11.80 6.95
C THR A 27 0.66 12.84 5.86
N ALA A 28 0.36 14.12 6.16
CA ALA A 28 0.63 15.20 5.24
C ALA A 28 2.13 15.28 4.92
N LEU A 29 2.48 15.42 3.66
CA LEU A 29 3.87 15.37 3.18
C LEU A 29 4.72 16.50 3.78
N ASP A 30 4.13 17.67 4.04
CA ASP A 30 4.77 18.83 4.65
C ASP A 30 5.39 18.55 6.04
N GLN A 31 4.90 17.54 6.76
CA GLN A 31 5.48 17.13 8.05
C GLN A 31 6.89 16.52 7.91
N TYR A 32 7.34 16.28 6.70
CA TYR A 32 8.66 15.73 6.39
C TYR A 32 9.63 16.77 5.80
N ASP A 33 9.23 18.04 5.64
CA ASP A 33 10.04 19.09 4.99
C ASP A 33 11.34 19.44 5.75
N HIS A 34 11.33 19.27 7.08
CA HIS A 34 12.47 19.58 7.92
C HIS A 34 13.25 18.33 8.35
N ILE A 35 13.91 17.70 7.39
CA ILE A 35 14.74 16.52 7.63
C ILE A 35 16.06 16.92 8.31
N ARG A 36 16.36 16.31 9.46
CA ARG A 36 17.65 16.44 10.13
C ARG A 36 18.70 15.56 9.45
N LYS A 37 20.00 15.90 9.59
CA LYS A 37 21.09 15.07 9.03
C LYS A 37 21.03 13.61 9.43
N ASN A 38 20.52 13.29 10.62
CA ASN A 38 20.38 11.94 11.14
C ASN A 38 19.01 11.29 10.80
N GLY A 39 18.24 11.93 9.91
CA GLY A 39 16.88 11.48 9.60
C GLY A 39 15.86 11.89 10.66
N ILE A 40 14.61 11.53 10.41
CA ILE A 40 13.48 11.74 11.33
C ILE A 40 12.62 10.47 11.36
N ILE A 41 11.95 10.23 12.49
CA ILE A 41 10.99 9.13 12.60
C ILE A 41 9.81 9.41 11.66
N ALA A 42 9.56 8.50 10.74
CA ALA A 42 8.45 8.58 9.78
C ALA A 42 7.18 7.87 10.31
N ILE A 43 7.34 6.81 11.07
CA ILE A 43 6.26 6.00 11.64
C ILE A 43 6.76 5.29 12.90
N ASN A 44 5.90 5.11 13.90
CA ASN A 44 6.15 4.19 14.99
C ASN A 44 5.65 2.79 14.60
N LEU A 45 6.55 1.84 14.57
CA LEU A 45 6.24 0.43 14.28
C LEU A 45 5.93 -0.33 15.57
N ASP A 46 5.03 -1.30 15.48
CA ASP A 46 4.85 -2.30 16.52
C ASP A 46 6.08 -3.25 16.57
N GLU A 47 6.27 -3.90 17.70
CA GLU A 47 7.31 -4.91 17.83
C GLU A 47 7.12 -6.03 16.80
N GLY A 48 8.17 -6.32 16.05
CA GLY A 48 8.16 -7.33 14.99
C GLY A 48 7.45 -6.94 13.69
N ASP A 49 6.99 -5.69 13.56
CA ASP A 49 6.43 -5.19 12.29
C ASP A 49 7.49 -4.47 11.45
N GLU A 50 7.25 -4.36 10.15
CA GLU A 50 8.15 -3.75 9.18
C GLU A 50 7.40 -2.79 8.27
N LEU A 51 7.96 -1.60 8.01
CA LEU A 51 7.48 -0.70 6.97
C LEU A 51 7.95 -1.22 5.61
N CYS A 52 7.02 -1.63 4.75
CA CYS A 52 7.34 -2.27 3.48
C CYS A 52 6.99 -1.44 2.26
N TRP A 53 5.96 -0.60 2.34
CA TRP A 53 5.49 0.19 1.19
C TRP A 53 5.25 1.63 1.58
N VAL A 54 5.60 2.51 0.65
CA VAL A 54 5.39 3.96 0.76
C VAL A 54 4.95 4.48 -0.59
N ASP A 55 3.88 5.28 -0.63
CA ASP A 55 3.40 5.95 -1.84
C ASP A 55 2.95 7.38 -1.51
N ILE A 56 2.97 8.24 -2.52
CA ILE A 56 2.49 9.63 -2.41
C ILE A 56 1.13 9.71 -3.10
N THR A 57 0.13 10.24 -2.39
CA THR A 57 -1.25 10.35 -2.85
C THR A 57 -1.76 11.79 -2.72
N ASP A 58 -2.92 12.05 -3.33
CA ASP A 58 -3.57 13.37 -3.35
C ASP A 58 -4.79 13.50 -2.41
N GLY A 59 -5.11 12.44 -1.65
CA GLY A 59 -6.26 12.42 -0.73
C GLY A 59 -7.50 11.73 -1.29
N ASN A 60 -7.52 11.39 -2.57
CA ASN A 60 -8.71 10.86 -3.27
C ASN A 60 -8.46 9.54 -4.00
N ARG A 61 -7.46 8.77 -3.57
CA ARG A 61 -7.10 7.52 -4.22
C ARG A 61 -7.76 6.31 -3.57
N LYS A 62 -8.01 5.27 -4.36
CA LYS A 62 -8.27 3.94 -3.81
C LYS A 62 -6.94 3.27 -3.50
N LEU A 63 -6.93 2.55 -2.40
CA LEU A 63 -5.78 1.81 -1.91
C LEU A 63 -6.10 0.33 -1.90
N VAL A 64 -5.21 -0.49 -2.45
CA VAL A 64 -5.33 -1.96 -2.43
C VAL A 64 -4.16 -2.53 -1.66
N ALA A 65 -4.47 -3.35 -0.66
CA ALA A 65 -3.51 -4.20 0.03
C ALA A 65 -3.83 -5.66 -0.24
N ALA A 66 -2.82 -6.47 -0.50
CA ALA A 66 -2.96 -7.91 -0.74
C ALA A 66 -2.09 -8.71 0.22
N THR A 67 -2.54 -9.92 0.58
CA THR A 67 -1.87 -10.78 1.54
C THR A 67 -1.30 -12.04 0.90
N HIS A 68 -0.35 -12.67 1.58
CA HIS A 68 0.28 -13.91 1.17
C HIS A 68 -0.75 -15.05 0.98
N ASP A 69 -1.78 -15.10 1.82
CA ASP A 69 -2.86 -16.08 1.73
C ASP A 69 -3.91 -15.76 0.66
N GLY A 70 -3.68 -14.74 -0.17
CA GLY A 70 -4.52 -14.44 -1.33
C GLY A 70 -5.73 -13.55 -1.03
N MET A 71 -5.82 -12.97 0.15
CA MET A 71 -6.84 -11.97 0.48
C MET A 71 -6.42 -10.60 -0.04
N SER A 72 -7.39 -9.74 -0.32
CA SER A 72 -7.15 -8.33 -0.61
C SER A 72 -8.24 -7.45 -0.04
N ILE A 73 -7.87 -6.22 0.26
CA ILE A 73 -8.81 -5.18 0.66
C ILE A 73 -8.58 -3.94 -0.19
N CYS A 74 -9.67 -3.37 -0.71
CA CYS A 74 -9.67 -2.10 -1.41
C CYS A 74 -10.52 -1.11 -0.62
N PHE A 75 -9.98 0.07 -0.32
CA PHE A 75 -10.66 1.12 0.43
C PHE A 75 -10.23 2.50 -0.05
N GLU A 76 -11.06 3.51 0.22
CA GLU A 76 -10.71 4.90 -0.05
C GLU A 76 -9.62 5.37 0.91
N GLU A 77 -8.62 6.11 0.42
CA GLU A 77 -7.55 6.59 1.30
C GLU A 77 -8.06 7.50 2.43
N SER A 78 -9.19 8.17 2.21
CA SER A 78 -9.86 9.00 3.23
C SER A 78 -10.32 8.21 4.45
N ASP A 79 -10.56 6.91 4.33
CA ASP A 79 -10.86 6.02 5.46
C ASP A 79 -9.66 5.88 6.42
N ALA A 80 -8.44 6.05 5.93
CA ALA A 80 -7.27 6.17 6.76
C ALA A 80 -7.14 7.62 7.22
N ARG A 81 -7.55 7.89 8.47
CA ARG A 81 -7.47 9.25 9.03
C ARG A 81 -6.07 9.83 8.91
N LEU A 82 -6.00 11.13 8.65
CA LEU A 82 -4.75 11.87 8.65
C LEU A 82 -4.19 11.95 10.07
N ILE A 83 -2.96 11.53 10.26
CA ILE A 83 -2.30 11.49 11.58
C ILE A 83 -0.86 11.99 11.49
N GLY A 84 -0.34 12.40 12.64
CA GLY A 84 0.99 12.98 12.74
C GLY A 84 2.12 12.00 12.45
N ARG A 85 3.27 12.55 12.10
CA ARG A 85 4.48 11.84 11.66
C ARG A 85 4.93 10.72 12.61
N THR A 86 4.89 10.95 13.92
CA THR A 86 5.38 9.99 14.94
C THR A 86 4.32 8.99 15.41
N ALA A 87 3.13 8.97 14.81
CA ALA A 87 2.08 8.04 15.17
C ALA A 87 2.31 6.64 14.56
N ARG A 88 1.66 5.64 15.15
CA ARG A 88 1.72 4.24 14.71
C ARG A 88 0.97 3.99 13.39
N GLY A 89 -0.17 4.57 13.19
CA GLY A 89 -1.08 4.25 12.09
C GLY A 89 -2.35 3.55 12.55
N VAL A 90 -3.13 3.09 11.60
CA VAL A 90 -4.42 2.41 11.80
C VAL A 90 -4.47 1.10 11.03
N LYS A 91 -5.32 0.17 11.45
CA LYS A 91 -5.47 -1.11 10.77
C LYS A 91 -6.06 -0.92 9.36
N ALA A 92 -5.35 -1.40 8.35
CA ALA A 92 -5.83 -1.46 6.96
C ALA A 92 -6.61 -2.74 6.69
N ILE A 93 -6.04 -3.88 7.12
CA ILE A 93 -6.61 -5.22 6.93
C ILE A 93 -6.44 -6.03 8.20
N THR A 94 -7.41 -6.89 8.51
CA THR A 94 -7.30 -7.91 9.57
C THR A 94 -6.75 -9.19 8.97
N LEU A 95 -5.54 -9.56 9.37
CA LEU A 95 -4.84 -10.75 8.91
C LEU A 95 -5.29 -12.00 9.67
N SER A 96 -5.31 -13.14 8.97
CA SER A 96 -5.39 -14.45 9.61
C SER A 96 -4.06 -14.79 10.28
N GLU A 97 -4.06 -15.81 11.15
CA GLU A 97 -2.85 -16.27 11.82
C GLU A 97 -1.80 -16.72 10.78
N GLY A 98 -0.59 -16.20 10.91
CA GLY A 98 0.53 -16.48 10.00
C GLY A 98 0.48 -15.77 8.65
N ASP A 99 -0.59 -15.03 8.32
CA ASP A 99 -0.69 -14.25 7.10
C ASP A 99 0.00 -12.87 7.25
N TYR A 100 0.38 -12.27 6.15
CA TYR A 100 1.02 -10.96 6.12
C TYR A 100 0.74 -10.25 4.79
N VAL A 101 0.87 -8.93 4.79
CA VAL A 101 0.75 -8.13 3.56
C VAL A 101 1.96 -8.39 2.68
N VAL A 102 1.73 -8.63 1.40
CA VAL A 102 2.76 -8.85 0.38
C VAL A 102 2.80 -7.76 -0.67
N GLY A 103 1.84 -6.85 -0.67
CA GLY A 103 1.85 -5.72 -1.58
C GLY A 103 0.80 -4.68 -1.23
N PHE A 104 1.10 -3.44 -1.60
CA PHE A 104 0.25 -2.27 -1.42
C PHE A 104 0.37 -1.38 -2.66
N VAL A 105 -0.76 -0.98 -3.23
CA VAL A 105 -0.81 -0.14 -4.43
C VAL A 105 -1.87 0.94 -4.25
N ALA A 106 -1.50 2.19 -4.50
CA ALA A 106 -2.41 3.30 -4.65
C ALA A 106 -2.85 3.46 -6.11
N GLU A 107 -4.11 3.81 -6.34
CA GLU A 107 -4.65 4.07 -7.68
C GLU A 107 -4.01 5.32 -8.27
N HIS A 108 -3.41 5.18 -9.45
CA HIS A 108 -2.92 6.27 -10.29
C HIS A 108 -3.44 6.10 -11.72
N GLU A 109 -3.48 7.16 -12.48
CA GLU A 109 -3.96 7.11 -13.86
C GLU A 109 -3.14 6.11 -14.71
N GLY A 110 -3.82 5.24 -15.45
CA GLY A 110 -3.20 4.23 -16.30
C GLY A 110 -2.59 3.03 -15.59
N VAL A 111 -2.65 2.98 -14.24
CA VAL A 111 -2.09 1.89 -13.44
C VAL A 111 -3.08 0.74 -13.33
N LYS A 112 -2.58 -0.46 -13.60
CA LYS A 112 -3.23 -1.75 -13.33
C LYS A 112 -2.49 -2.50 -12.24
N LEU A 113 -3.12 -3.52 -11.70
CA LEU A 113 -2.58 -4.36 -10.63
C LEU A 113 -2.08 -5.68 -11.22
N LEU A 114 -0.83 -6.03 -10.98
CA LEU A 114 -0.27 -7.34 -11.27
C LEU A 114 -0.09 -8.13 -9.98
N THR A 115 -0.86 -9.19 -9.81
CA THR A 115 -0.68 -10.17 -8.73
C THR A 115 0.15 -11.32 -9.24
N VAL A 116 1.23 -11.67 -8.53
CA VAL A 116 2.14 -12.77 -8.88
C VAL A 116 2.24 -13.75 -7.71
N SER A 117 2.17 -15.04 -8.00
CA SER A 117 2.34 -16.10 -7.00
C SER A 117 3.78 -16.60 -6.92
N GLU A 118 4.13 -17.24 -5.80
CA GLU A 118 5.44 -17.87 -5.58
C GLU A 118 5.76 -18.99 -6.58
N THR A 119 4.74 -19.56 -7.20
CA THR A 119 4.87 -20.60 -8.25
C THR A 119 4.95 -20.03 -9.66
N GLY A 120 5.00 -18.69 -9.81
CA GLY A 120 5.21 -18.01 -11.08
C GLY A 120 3.95 -17.70 -11.89
N TYR A 121 2.75 -17.93 -11.35
CA TYR A 121 1.52 -17.51 -12.02
C TYR A 121 1.26 -16.02 -11.77
N GLY A 122 0.86 -15.28 -12.80
CA GLY A 122 0.52 -13.87 -12.73
C GLY A 122 -0.88 -13.57 -13.24
N ARG A 123 -1.53 -12.56 -12.65
CA ARG A 123 -2.81 -12.03 -13.12
C ARG A 123 -2.79 -10.51 -13.10
N LYS A 124 -3.10 -9.90 -14.24
CA LYS A 124 -3.34 -8.46 -14.35
C LYS A 124 -4.82 -8.15 -14.10
N SER A 125 -5.13 -7.13 -13.33
CA SER A 125 -6.48 -6.69 -12.96
C SER A 125 -6.58 -5.17 -12.94
N GLU A 126 -7.79 -4.65 -13.10
CA GLU A 126 -8.11 -3.22 -12.94
C GLU A 126 -8.48 -2.92 -11.48
N PHE A 127 -8.33 -1.66 -11.04
CA PHE A 127 -8.85 -1.24 -9.72
C PHE A 127 -10.36 -1.44 -9.60
N SER A 128 -11.11 -1.33 -10.71
CA SER A 128 -12.55 -1.57 -10.77
C SER A 128 -12.97 -3.01 -10.46
N ASP A 129 -12.06 -3.97 -10.58
CA ASP A 129 -12.29 -5.37 -10.23
C ASP A 129 -12.32 -5.60 -8.72
N TYR A 130 -11.85 -4.62 -7.94
CA TYR A 130 -11.78 -4.68 -6.49
C TYR A 130 -12.95 -3.92 -5.86
N ARG A 131 -13.78 -4.64 -5.12
CA ARG A 131 -14.89 -4.01 -4.38
C ARG A 131 -14.34 -3.12 -3.27
N VAL A 132 -14.72 -1.84 -3.29
CA VAL A 132 -14.41 -0.90 -2.22
C VAL A 132 -15.13 -1.30 -0.93
N GLN A 133 -14.41 -1.36 0.17
CA GLN A 133 -14.87 -1.70 1.51
C GLN A 133 -14.34 -0.68 2.52
N SER A 134 -14.89 -0.68 3.73
CA SER A 134 -14.24 -0.01 4.85
C SER A 134 -12.94 -0.72 5.22
N ARG A 135 -11.88 0.06 5.52
CA ARG A 135 -10.60 -0.50 5.98
C ARG A 135 -10.75 -1.32 7.26
N GLY A 136 -9.79 -2.18 7.55
CA GLY A 136 -9.69 -2.94 8.79
C GLY A 136 -10.49 -4.25 8.80
N GLY A 137 -11.24 -4.54 7.74
CA GLY A 137 -11.90 -5.83 7.54
C GLY A 137 -10.92 -6.94 7.14
N LYS A 138 -11.43 -8.17 6.99
CA LYS A 138 -10.64 -9.33 6.52
C LYS A 138 -10.35 -9.30 5.01
N GLY A 139 -10.99 -8.38 4.28
CA GLY A 139 -10.90 -8.33 2.83
C GLY A 139 -11.73 -9.42 2.14
N LEU A 140 -11.47 -9.59 0.85
CA LEU A 140 -12.10 -10.58 -0.02
C LEU A 140 -11.02 -11.47 -0.65
N LEU A 141 -11.39 -12.68 -1.05
CA LEU A 141 -10.51 -13.57 -1.78
C LEU A 141 -10.19 -12.95 -3.15
N ASN A 142 -8.93 -12.61 -3.36
CA ASN A 142 -8.41 -12.06 -4.60
C ASN A 142 -7.73 -13.14 -5.46
N TYR A 143 -7.05 -14.08 -4.83
CA TYR A 143 -6.22 -15.06 -5.52
C TYR A 143 -6.38 -16.47 -4.94
N ARG A 144 -6.63 -17.46 -5.80
CA ARG A 144 -6.84 -18.86 -5.38
C ARG A 144 -5.49 -19.54 -5.12
N VAL A 145 -4.96 -19.35 -3.92
CA VAL A 145 -3.64 -19.86 -3.51
C VAL A 145 -3.55 -21.40 -3.54
N GLU A 146 -4.65 -22.08 -3.30
CA GLU A 146 -4.73 -23.55 -3.37
C GLU A 146 -4.41 -24.09 -4.77
N LYS A 147 -4.75 -23.31 -5.81
CA LYS A 147 -4.54 -23.71 -7.21
C LYS A 147 -3.24 -23.16 -7.78
N PHE A 148 -2.84 -21.95 -7.40
CA PHE A 148 -1.79 -21.21 -8.07
C PHE A 148 -0.60 -20.87 -7.16
N GLY A 149 -0.59 -21.35 -5.91
CA GLY A 149 0.43 -21.04 -4.90
C GLY A 149 0.16 -19.73 -4.17
N LYS A 150 0.87 -19.52 -3.08
CA LYS A 150 0.76 -18.30 -2.27
C LYS A 150 1.13 -17.06 -3.07
N VAL A 151 0.56 -15.91 -2.71
CA VAL A 151 0.86 -14.66 -3.39
C VAL A 151 2.23 -14.15 -2.95
N ALA A 152 3.12 -13.91 -3.92
CA ALA A 152 4.44 -13.34 -3.68
C ALA A 152 4.40 -11.81 -3.61
N ASN A 153 3.63 -11.19 -4.52
CA ASN A 153 3.54 -9.74 -4.59
C ASN A 153 2.28 -9.29 -5.35
N ILE A 154 1.84 -8.06 -5.07
CA ILE A 154 0.98 -7.27 -5.94
C ILE A 154 1.69 -5.95 -6.24
N ALA A 155 1.77 -5.59 -7.51
CA ALA A 155 2.50 -4.40 -7.96
C ALA A 155 1.68 -3.56 -8.94
N ALA A 156 1.98 -2.27 -8.98
CA ALA A 156 1.47 -1.36 -9.98
C ALA A 156 2.20 -1.61 -11.31
N VAL A 157 1.43 -1.75 -12.41
CA VAL A 157 1.96 -1.88 -13.77
C VAL A 157 1.21 -0.97 -14.72
N THR A 158 1.88 -0.50 -15.75
CA THR A 158 1.28 0.19 -16.89
C THR A 158 1.36 -0.68 -18.13
N GLU A 159 0.79 -0.25 -19.25
CA GLU A 159 0.90 -0.99 -20.53
C GLU A 159 2.33 -1.02 -21.08
N GLU A 160 3.19 -0.08 -20.64
CA GLU A 160 4.57 0.08 -21.11
C GLU A 160 5.61 -0.61 -20.22
N ASN A 161 5.19 -1.21 -19.08
CA ASN A 161 6.15 -1.82 -18.16
C ASN A 161 6.51 -3.25 -18.52
N ASP A 162 7.80 -3.54 -18.52
CA ASP A 162 8.32 -4.89 -18.44
C ASP A 162 8.38 -5.34 -16.98
N VAL A 163 8.11 -6.62 -16.74
CA VAL A 163 8.16 -7.21 -15.40
C VAL A 163 9.42 -8.05 -15.26
N VAL A 164 10.28 -7.66 -14.32
CA VAL A 164 11.46 -8.45 -13.93
C VAL A 164 11.20 -9.11 -12.59
N MET A 165 11.23 -10.44 -12.57
CA MET A 165 11.16 -11.22 -11.32
C MET A 165 12.57 -11.66 -10.91
N THR A 166 13.01 -11.20 -9.73
CA THR A 166 14.25 -11.69 -9.12
C THR A 166 13.92 -12.69 -8.03
N VAL A 167 14.47 -13.90 -8.12
CA VAL A 167 14.35 -14.94 -7.11
C VAL A 167 15.66 -15.02 -6.35
N SER A 168 15.62 -14.80 -5.04
CA SER A 168 16.76 -15.04 -4.16
C SER A 168 16.67 -16.47 -3.60
N TYR A 169 17.59 -17.31 -4.00
CA TYR A 169 17.75 -18.63 -3.34
C TYR A 169 18.65 -18.45 -2.12
N THR A 170 18.07 -18.48 -0.95
CA THR A 170 18.85 -18.75 0.27
C THR A 170 19.12 -20.24 0.31
N HIS A 171 20.33 -20.64 -0.02
CA HIS A 171 20.80 -22.00 0.29
C HIS A 171 20.88 -22.16 1.82
N LEU A 172 20.11 -23.11 2.33
CA LEU A 172 20.27 -23.64 3.67
C LEU A 172 21.57 -24.43 3.77
#